data_fdd4598702be57d87d1dbeff16b85d58
#
_entry.id   fdd4598702be57d87d1dbeff16b85d58
#
_cell.length_a   1.000
_cell.length_b   1.000
_cell.length_c   1.000
_cell.angle_alpha   90.00
_cell.angle_beta   90.00
_cell.angle_gamma   90.00
#
_symmetry.space_group_name_H-M   'P 1'
#
loop_
_entity.id
_entity.type
_entity.pdbx_description
1 polymer ?
#
loop_
_entity_poly.entity_id
_entity_poly.type
_entity_poly.pdbx_seq_one_letter_code
_entity_poly.pdbx_strand_id
1 'polypeptide(L)'
;MKYTAHVEVPRLIIDALGSRRANILDLGCGTGLSSLLFFELGYHVTGIDGTGAMVRRARKLPYKRVIQQDLESPWRVKDCWFDAAVMLGVMEYIIYPGGLMRQVNDKLVPGGVFGITVPDKSKLYADVKLKSYYAKEIVPVFVKSGFDVVTSKKTLGFEDAGRKVLYWNYLLRKRIHA
;
A
#
# COMPACT_ATOMS: atom_id res chain seq x y z
N MET A 1 20.68 6.57 6.37
CA MET A 1 19.30 6.54 6.89
C MET A 1 18.59 5.38 6.20
N LYS A 2 17.97 4.45 6.95
CA LYS A 2 17.37 3.23 6.37
C LYS A 2 15.93 3.52 5.96
N TYR A 3 15.45 2.84 4.89
CA TYR A 3 14.04 2.81 4.52
C TYR A 3 13.19 2.26 5.70
N THR A 4 12.29 3.06 6.23
CA THR A 4 11.53 2.76 7.45
C THR A 4 10.03 2.57 7.21
N ALA A 5 9.56 2.80 5.98
CA ALA A 5 8.13 2.76 5.65
C ALA A 5 7.47 1.41 5.99
N HIS A 6 8.21 0.28 5.90
CA HIS A 6 7.72 -1.06 6.27
C HIS A 6 7.44 -1.23 7.78
N VAL A 7 7.85 -0.27 8.60
CA VAL A 7 7.50 -0.20 10.02
C VAL A 7 6.53 0.95 10.29
N GLU A 8 6.81 2.14 9.73
CA GLU A 8 6.02 3.35 9.98
C GLU A 8 4.59 3.24 9.46
N VAL A 9 4.40 2.78 8.21
CA VAL A 9 3.06 2.72 7.61
C VAL A 9 2.18 1.64 8.26
N PRO A 10 2.66 0.40 8.52
CA PRO A 10 1.90 -0.57 9.30
C PRO A 10 1.50 -0.06 10.71
N ARG A 11 2.38 0.66 11.41
CA ARG A 11 2.03 1.27 12.71
C ARG A 11 0.90 2.27 12.59
N LEU A 12 0.92 3.16 11.60
CA LEU A 12 -0.20 4.10 11.36
C LEU A 12 -1.52 3.36 11.14
N ILE A 13 -1.50 2.23 10.41
CA ILE A 13 -2.69 1.39 10.20
C ILE A 13 -3.16 0.79 11.52
N ILE A 14 -2.24 0.20 12.31
CA ILE A 14 -2.55 -0.44 13.59
C ILE A 14 -3.16 0.57 14.57
N ASP A 15 -2.56 1.76 14.68
CA ASP A 15 -3.06 2.84 15.53
C ASP A 15 -4.47 3.27 15.12
N ALA A 16 -4.74 3.34 13.81
CA ALA A 16 -6.06 3.70 13.28
C ALA A 16 -7.12 2.61 13.46
N LEU A 17 -6.72 1.33 13.53
CA LEU A 17 -7.60 0.19 13.77
C LEU A 17 -7.91 -0.02 15.26
N GLY A 18 -7.07 0.49 16.16
CA GLY A 18 -7.14 0.19 17.59
C GLY A 18 -6.75 -1.25 17.92
N SER A 19 -7.18 -1.76 19.08
CA SER A 19 -6.75 -3.08 19.60
C SER A 19 -7.49 -4.28 19.00
N ARG A 20 -8.34 -4.11 17.99
CA ARG A 20 -9.12 -5.20 17.38
C ARG A 20 -8.30 -5.98 16.35
N ARG A 21 -8.49 -7.29 16.31
CA ARG A 21 -8.02 -8.11 15.18
C ARG A 21 -8.77 -7.69 13.91
N ALA A 22 -8.05 -7.59 12.80
CA ALA A 22 -8.58 -7.08 11.55
C ALA A 22 -8.10 -7.91 10.34
N ASN A 23 -8.84 -7.79 9.24
CA ASN A 23 -8.47 -8.36 7.96
C ASN A 23 -7.68 -7.30 7.17
N ILE A 24 -6.45 -7.61 6.80
CA ILE A 24 -5.53 -6.73 6.09
C ILE A 24 -5.32 -7.24 4.66
N LEU A 25 -5.36 -6.34 3.68
CA LEU A 25 -5.01 -6.60 2.29
C LEU A 25 -3.63 -6.01 1.98
N ASP A 26 -2.64 -6.85 1.68
CA ASP A 26 -1.27 -6.45 1.33
C ASP A 26 -1.08 -6.48 -0.20
N LEU A 27 -0.98 -5.31 -0.80
CA LEU A 27 -0.93 -5.10 -2.25
C LEU A 27 0.52 -4.94 -2.73
N GLY A 28 0.95 -5.81 -3.64
CA GLY A 28 2.34 -5.94 -4.00
C GLY A 28 3.15 -6.48 -2.81
N CYS A 29 2.65 -7.55 -2.20
CA CYS A 29 3.17 -8.07 -0.94
C CYS A 29 4.66 -8.52 -1.01
N GLY A 30 5.20 -8.73 -2.19
CA GLY A 30 6.60 -9.07 -2.40
C GLY A 30 7.05 -10.25 -1.55
N THR A 31 8.08 -10.02 -0.73
CA THR A 31 8.58 -10.99 0.23
C THR A 31 7.89 -10.94 1.61
N GLY A 32 6.87 -10.10 1.77
CA GLY A 32 6.08 -9.99 3.01
C GLY A 32 6.59 -9.00 4.03
N LEU A 33 7.55 -8.14 3.66
CA LEU A 33 8.17 -7.18 4.60
C LEU A 33 7.14 -6.18 5.18
N SER A 34 6.18 -5.74 4.39
CA SER A 34 5.07 -4.86 4.79
C SER A 34 4.14 -5.46 5.85
N SER A 35 4.10 -6.79 5.92
CA SER A 35 3.15 -7.52 6.76
C SER A 35 3.73 -8.10 8.05
N LEU A 36 5.05 -8.01 8.29
CA LEU A 36 5.68 -8.61 9.46
C LEU A 36 5.02 -8.18 10.77
N LEU A 37 4.79 -6.88 10.95
CA LEU A 37 4.18 -6.34 12.16
C LEU A 37 2.71 -6.80 12.32
N PHE A 38 1.97 -6.96 11.22
CA PHE A 38 0.62 -7.51 11.26
C PHE A 38 0.61 -8.98 11.69
N PHE A 39 1.59 -9.79 11.25
CA PHE A 39 1.72 -11.18 11.68
C PHE A 39 2.02 -11.30 13.16
N GLU A 40 2.97 -10.50 13.67
CA GLU A 40 3.35 -10.47 15.10
C GLU A 40 2.14 -10.15 16.00
N LEU A 41 1.25 -9.29 15.55
CA LEU A 41 0.05 -8.87 16.27
C LEU A 41 -1.19 -9.76 15.99
N GLY A 42 -1.04 -10.82 15.19
CA GLY A 42 -2.09 -11.80 14.92
C GLY A 42 -3.22 -11.31 14.01
N TYR A 43 -2.94 -10.33 13.12
CA TYR A 43 -3.89 -9.91 12.09
C TYR A 43 -4.03 -10.96 10.99
N HIS A 44 -5.18 -10.99 10.31
CA HIS A 44 -5.42 -11.86 9.17
C HIS A 44 -5.00 -11.17 7.88
N VAL A 45 -3.85 -11.52 7.33
CA VAL A 45 -3.32 -10.87 6.13
C VAL A 45 -3.57 -11.71 4.88
N THR A 46 -4.10 -11.07 3.83
CA THR A 46 -4.18 -11.60 2.47
C THR A 46 -3.25 -10.80 1.58
N GLY A 47 -2.31 -11.46 0.90
CA GLY A 47 -1.36 -10.82 0.00
C GLY A 47 -1.74 -11.00 -1.48
N ILE A 48 -1.49 -9.97 -2.28
CA ILE A 48 -1.54 -10.02 -3.75
C ILE A 48 -0.20 -9.55 -4.30
N ASP A 49 0.37 -10.30 -5.25
CA ASP A 49 1.58 -9.89 -5.99
C ASP A 49 1.56 -10.48 -7.41
N GLY A 50 2.02 -9.72 -8.40
CA GLY A 50 2.08 -10.15 -9.79
C GLY A 50 3.22 -11.14 -10.07
N THR A 51 4.28 -11.13 -9.25
CA THR A 51 5.53 -11.85 -9.49
C THR A 51 5.51 -13.22 -8.85
N GLY A 52 5.51 -14.29 -9.64
CA GLY A 52 5.46 -15.67 -9.13
C GLY A 52 6.60 -16.03 -8.15
N ALA A 53 7.81 -15.46 -8.33
CA ALA A 53 8.92 -15.68 -7.41
C ALA A 53 8.64 -15.05 -6.02
N MET A 54 8.02 -13.86 -5.97
CA MET A 54 7.61 -13.20 -4.73
C MET A 54 6.48 -13.97 -4.04
N VAL A 55 5.46 -14.36 -4.79
CA VAL A 55 4.35 -15.21 -4.28
C VAL A 55 4.87 -16.48 -3.62
N ARG A 56 5.85 -17.18 -4.24
CA ARG A 56 6.45 -18.39 -3.64
C ARG A 56 7.17 -18.09 -2.31
N ARG A 57 7.78 -16.92 -2.17
CA ARG A 57 8.43 -16.49 -0.90
C ARG A 57 7.39 -16.10 0.14
N ALA A 58 6.41 -15.28 -0.24
CA ALA A 58 5.34 -14.86 0.65
C ALA A 58 4.54 -16.03 1.23
N ARG A 59 4.30 -17.09 0.45
CA ARG A 59 3.61 -18.31 0.92
C ARG A 59 4.31 -19.08 2.04
N LYS A 60 5.57 -18.78 2.33
CA LYS A 60 6.30 -19.32 3.49
C LYS A 60 6.05 -18.54 4.79
N LEU A 61 5.36 -17.41 4.71
CA LEU A 61 4.98 -16.56 5.83
C LEU A 61 3.51 -16.81 6.23
N PRO A 62 3.08 -16.37 7.42
CA PRO A 62 1.75 -16.67 7.94
C PRO A 62 0.62 -15.84 7.31
N TYR A 63 0.68 -15.61 5.98
CA TYR A 63 -0.45 -15.09 5.24
C TYR A 63 -1.62 -16.09 5.30
N LYS A 64 -2.82 -15.60 5.50
CA LYS A 64 -4.03 -16.41 5.36
C LYS A 64 -4.21 -16.90 3.91
N ARG A 65 -3.82 -16.06 2.96
CA ARG A 65 -3.84 -16.36 1.52
C ARG A 65 -2.83 -15.48 0.79
N VAL A 66 -2.15 -16.04 -0.24
CA VAL A 66 -1.33 -15.28 -1.19
C VAL A 66 -1.79 -15.60 -2.59
N ILE A 67 -2.17 -14.56 -3.34
CA ILE A 67 -2.73 -14.64 -4.68
C ILE A 67 -1.70 -14.09 -5.67
N GLN A 68 -1.38 -14.85 -6.71
CA GLN A 68 -0.62 -14.33 -7.83
C GLN A 68 -1.58 -13.63 -8.79
N GLN A 69 -1.49 -12.32 -8.86
CA GLN A 69 -2.36 -11.51 -9.70
C GLN A 69 -1.75 -10.13 -9.96
N ASP A 70 -1.94 -9.62 -11.17
CA ASP A 70 -1.64 -8.24 -11.52
C ASP A 70 -2.59 -7.28 -10.79
N LEU A 71 -2.02 -6.23 -10.19
CA LEU A 71 -2.77 -5.24 -9.43
C LEU A 71 -3.64 -4.32 -10.30
N GLU A 72 -3.37 -4.24 -11.60
CA GLU A 72 -4.18 -3.46 -12.53
C GLU A 72 -5.32 -4.27 -13.17
N SER A 73 -5.40 -5.58 -12.88
CA SER A 73 -6.52 -6.46 -13.24
C SER A 73 -7.55 -6.55 -12.10
N PRO A 74 -8.83 -6.89 -12.37
CA PRO A 74 -9.84 -7.06 -11.31
C PRO A 74 -9.43 -8.12 -10.28
N TRP A 75 -9.41 -7.79 -8.98
CA TRP A 75 -8.90 -8.70 -7.95
C TRP A 75 -9.91 -9.77 -7.53
N ARG A 76 -9.42 -11.00 -7.35
CA ARG A 76 -10.19 -12.17 -6.92
C ARG A 76 -10.32 -12.25 -5.38
N VAL A 77 -10.65 -11.13 -4.75
CA VAL A 77 -10.94 -11.02 -3.31
C VAL A 77 -12.29 -10.36 -3.09
N LYS A 78 -12.89 -10.63 -1.94
CA LYS A 78 -14.25 -10.18 -1.58
C LYS A 78 -14.28 -8.65 -1.40
N ASP A 79 -15.36 -8.01 -1.85
CA ASP A 79 -15.62 -6.59 -1.62
C ASP A 79 -16.05 -6.35 -0.18
N CYS A 80 -15.84 -5.14 0.33
CA CYS A 80 -16.20 -4.70 1.68
C CYS A 80 -15.81 -5.72 2.77
N TRP A 81 -14.61 -6.31 2.67
CA TRP A 81 -14.13 -7.36 3.56
C TRP A 81 -12.94 -6.96 4.41
N PHE A 82 -12.08 -6.09 3.91
CA PHE A 82 -10.85 -5.73 4.58
C PHE A 82 -11.05 -4.47 5.42
N ASP A 83 -10.56 -4.52 6.66
CA ASP A 83 -10.53 -3.37 7.57
C ASP A 83 -9.44 -2.38 7.19
N ALA A 84 -8.35 -2.89 6.63
CA ALA A 84 -7.28 -2.06 6.11
C ALA A 84 -6.61 -2.68 4.87
N ALA A 85 -5.94 -1.81 4.10
CA ALA A 85 -4.99 -2.20 3.06
C ALA A 85 -3.62 -1.56 3.31
N VAL A 86 -2.58 -2.20 2.80
CA VAL A 86 -1.21 -1.67 2.79
C VAL A 86 -0.59 -1.86 1.41
N MET A 87 0.17 -0.87 0.92
CA MET A 87 0.91 -0.94 -0.35
C MET A 87 2.20 -0.14 -0.27
N LEU A 88 3.34 -0.83 -0.25
CA LEU A 88 4.66 -0.20 -0.06
C LEU A 88 5.60 -0.51 -1.21
N GLY A 89 6.17 0.52 -1.85
CA GLY A 89 7.14 0.38 -2.93
C GLY A 89 6.54 -0.25 -4.20
N VAL A 90 5.30 0.12 -4.52
CA VAL A 90 4.54 -0.46 -5.65
C VAL A 90 4.00 0.61 -6.58
N MET A 91 3.69 1.81 -6.04
CA MET A 91 3.01 2.87 -6.79
C MET A 91 3.80 3.34 -8.02
N GLU A 92 5.11 3.19 -8.00
CA GLU A 92 6.01 3.50 -9.11
C GLU A 92 5.80 2.63 -10.36
N TYR A 93 5.18 1.45 -10.20
CA TYR A 93 4.91 0.50 -11.28
C TYR A 93 3.48 0.61 -11.82
N ILE A 94 2.60 1.34 -11.14
CA ILE A 94 1.17 1.43 -11.50
C ILE A 94 0.96 2.40 -12.66
N ILE A 95 0.33 1.93 -13.73
CA ILE A 95 0.05 2.73 -14.94
C ILE A 95 -1.20 3.60 -14.71
N TYR A 96 -2.25 3.02 -14.09
CA TYR A 96 -3.55 3.65 -13.89
C TYR A 96 -3.92 3.82 -12.40
N PRO A 97 -3.31 4.79 -11.69
CA PRO A 97 -3.51 4.96 -10.23
C PRO A 97 -4.99 5.06 -9.83
N GLY A 98 -5.80 5.76 -10.60
CA GLY A 98 -7.23 5.90 -10.30
C GLY A 98 -8.01 4.59 -10.38
N GLY A 99 -7.62 3.68 -11.27
CA GLY A 99 -8.19 2.32 -11.36
C GLY A 99 -7.86 1.50 -10.12
N LEU A 100 -6.58 1.48 -9.75
CA LEU A 100 -6.09 0.83 -8.53
C LEU A 100 -6.82 1.37 -7.29
N MET A 101 -6.87 2.69 -7.11
CA MET A 101 -7.49 3.31 -5.93
C MET A 101 -8.96 2.98 -5.79
N ARG A 102 -9.72 2.91 -6.89
CA ARG A 102 -11.12 2.45 -6.86
C ARG A 102 -11.22 1.00 -6.43
N GLN A 103 -10.38 0.10 -6.96
CA GLN A 103 -10.36 -1.30 -6.51
C GLN A 103 -10.06 -1.41 -5.01
N VAL A 104 -9.09 -0.65 -4.47
CA VAL A 104 -8.82 -0.62 -3.02
C VAL A 104 -10.06 -0.18 -2.25
N ASN A 105 -10.73 0.88 -2.72
CA ASN A 105 -11.95 1.39 -2.09
C ASN A 105 -13.03 0.31 -2.03
N ASP A 106 -13.29 -0.41 -3.13
CA ASP A 106 -14.30 -1.47 -3.20
C ASP A 106 -14.02 -2.61 -2.20
N LYS A 107 -12.75 -2.95 -1.96
CA LYS A 107 -12.36 -4.04 -1.07
C LYS A 107 -12.40 -3.67 0.41
N LEU A 108 -12.27 -2.40 0.74
CA LEU A 108 -12.32 -1.92 2.13
C LEU A 108 -13.76 -1.80 2.64
N VAL A 109 -13.95 -2.11 3.92
CA VAL A 109 -15.20 -1.78 4.64
C VAL A 109 -15.37 -0.25 4.71
N PRO A 110 -16.61 0.27 4.89
CA PRO A 110 -16.82 1.71 5.14
C PRO A 110 -15.97 2.18 6.33
N GLY A 111 -15.25 3.29 6.18
CA GLY A 111 -14.31 3.80 7.19
C GLY A 111 -12.99 3.03 7.30
N GLY A 112 -12.77 1.98 6.51
CA GLY A 112 -11.51 1.25 6.44
C GLY A 112 -10.34 2.14 6.02
N VAL A 113 -9.12 1.76 6.39
CA VAL A 113 -7.93 2.58 6.18
C VAL A 113 -6.96 1.99 5.15
N PHE A 114 -6.21 2.85 4.47
CA PHE A 114 -5.22 2.43 3.50
C PHE A 114 -3.89 3.14 3.73
N GLY A 115 -2.87 2.37 4.08
CA GLY A 115 -1.49 2.84 4.18
C GLY A 115 -0.74 2.64 2.87
N ILE A 116 -0.21 3.72 2.30
CA ILE A 116 0.44 3.66 0.99
C ILE A 116 1.71 4.50 0.97
N THR A 117 2.75 4.01 0.28
CA THR A 117 3.90 4.83 -0.09
C THR A 117 3.80 5.26 -1.55
N VAL A 118 4.12 6.54 -1.79
CA VAL A 118 4.15 7.14 -3.13
C VAL A 118 5.50 7.80 -3.33
N PRO A 119 6.26 7.45 -4.36
CA PRO A 119 7.53 8.13 -4.63
C PRO A 119 7.30 9.60 -4.97
N ASP A 120 8.01 10.48 -4.27
CA ASP A 120 8.00 11.91 -4.58
C ASP A 120 8.68 12.15 -5.93
N LYS A 121 8.32 13.24 -6.62
CA LYS A 121 8.83 13.53 -7.97
C LYS A 121 10.35 13.46 -8.00
N SER A 122 10.89 12.59 -8.85
CA SER A 122 12.32 12.28 -8.93
C SER A 122 12.80 12.13 -10.36
N LYS A 123 13.92 12.79 -10.68
CA LYS A 123 14.63 12.60 -11.96
C LYS A 123 15.15 11.17 -12.10
N LEU A 124 15.64 10.56 -11.01
CA LEU A 124 16.13 9.19 -11.02
C LEU A 124 15.05 8.20 -11.50
N TYR A 125 13.80 8.38 -11.06
CA TYR A 125 12.70 7.52 -11.52
C TYR A 125 12.34 7.78 -12.98
N ALA A 126 12.42 9.02 -13.44
CA ALA A 126 12.21 9.34 -14.86
C ALA A 126 13.24 8.64 -15.76
N ASP A 127 14.52 8.64 -15.34
CA ASP A 127 15.62 8.01 -16.08
C ASP A 127 15.42 6.50 -16.28
N VAL A 128 14.80 5.82 -15.30
CA VAL A 128 14.49 4.37 -15.35
C VAL A 128 13.02 4.08 -15.71
N LYS A 129 12.29 5.06 -16.21
CA LYS A 129 10.89 4.96 -16.64
C LYS A 129 9.90 4.52 -15.54
N LEU A 130 10.23 4.75 -14.28
CA LEU A 130 9.32 4.54 -13.16
C LEU A 130 8.47 5.79 -12.89
N LYS A 131 7.30 5.59 -12.29
CA LYS A 131 6.40 6.69 -11.94
C LYS A 131 6.85 7.38 -10.66
N SER A 132 6.70 8.69 -10.59
CA SER A 132 6.86 9.50 -9.39
C SER A 132 5.94 10.71 -9.49
N TYR A 133 5.48 11.25 -8.35
CA TYR A 133 4.36 12.16 -8.32
C TYR A 133 4.66 13.38 -7.43
N TYR A 134 4.17 14.56 -7.83
CA TYR A 134 3.97 15.63 -6.86
C TYR A 134 2.74 15.32 -6.00
N ALA A 135 2.74 15.74 -4.73
CA ALA A 135 1.58 15.58 -3.85
C ALA A 135 0.29 16.18 -4.47
N LYS A 136 0.40 17.34 -5.15
CA LYS A 136 -0.70 17.98 -5.86
C LYS A 136 -1.29 17.16 -7.02
N GLU A 137 -0.56 16.18 -7.53
CA GLU A 137 -1.01 15.28 -8.61
C GLU A 137 -1.70 14.04 -8.06
N ILE A 138 -1.16 13.45 -6.99
CA ILE A 138 -1.66 12.17 -6.48
C ILE A 138 -2.79 12.33 -5.47
N VAL A 139 -2.79 13.37 -4.63
CA VAL A 139 -3.85 13.60 -3.64
C VAL A 139 -5.24 13.74 -4.28
N PRO A 140 -5.44 14.47 -5.41
CA PRO A 140 -6.72 14.48 -6.09
C PRO A 140 -7.19 13.11 -6.58
N VAL A 141 -6.27 12.19 -6.91
CA VAL A 141 -6.62 10.81 -7.29
C VAL A 141 -7.22 10.07 -6.10
N PHE A 142 -6.64 10.21 -4.90
CA PHE A 142 -7.18 9.63 -3.66
C PHE A 142 -8.60 10.15 -3.38
N VAL A 143 -8.76 11.47 -3.38
CA VAL A 143 -10.04 12.14 -3.09
C VAL A 143 -11.14 11.73 -4.10
N LYS A 144 -10.82 11.70 -5.41
CA LYS A 144 -11.75 11.27 -6.46
C LYS A 144 -12.10 9.78 -6.37
N SER A 145 -11.26 8.98 -5.74
CA SER A 145 -11.50 7.55 -5.51
C SER A 145 -12.19 7.24 -4.18
N GLY A 146 -12.71 8.26 -3.47
CA GLY A 146 -13.51 8.10 -2.25
C GLY A 146 -12.70 8.00 -0.97
N PHE A 147 -11.45 8.52 -0.96
CA PHE A 147 -10.61 8.56 0.24
C PHE A 147 -10.42 9.98 0.77
N ASP A 148 -10.29 10.09 2.08
CA ASP A 148 -9.74 11.26 2.76
C ASP A 148 -8.31 10.97 3.21
N VAL A 149 -7.43 11.98 3.13
CA VAL A 149 -6.07 11.89 3.65
C VAL A 149 -6.10 12.15 5.15
N VAL A 150 -5.81 11.14 5.96
CA VAL A 150 -5.75 11.26 7.43
C VAL A 150 -4.44 11.89 7.85
N THR A 151 -3.32 11.41 7.32
CA THR A 151 -1.99 11.97 7.56
C THR A 151 -1.06 11.65 6.40
N SER A 152 0.01 12.43 6.30
CA SER A 152 1.09 12.20 5.35
C SER A 152 2.42 12.65 5.93
N LYS A 153 3.49 11.91 5.60
CA LYS A 153 4.86 12.23 6.00
C LYS A 153 5.81 11.90 4.87
N LYS A 154 6.73 12.80 4.57
CA LYS A 154 7.82 12.53 3.61
C LYS A 154 8.99 11.87 4.32
N THR A 155 9.48 10.75 3.76
CA THR A 155 10.60 9.97 4.29
C THR A 155 11.61 9.66 3.20
N LEU A 156 12.83 9.29 3.61
CA LEU A 156 13.82 8.78 2.67
C LEU A 156 13.44 7.35 2.27
N GLY A 157 13.28 7.10 0.97
CA GLY A 157 13.13 5.76 0.41
C GLY A 157 14.47 5.06 0.30
N PHE A 158 15.29 5.54 -0.60
CA PHE A 158 16.65 5.04 -0.79
C PHE A 158 17.58 6.13 -1.33
N GLU A 159 18.87 5.82 -1.34
CA GLU A 159 19.91 6.66 -1.91
C GLU A 159 20.75 5.83 -2.90
N ASP A 160 20.93 6.35 -4.10
CA ASP A 160 21.74 5.74 -5.15
C ASP A 160 22.69 6.78 -5.75
N ALA A 161 23.98 6.48 -5.73
CA ALA A 161 25.06 7.37 -6.24
C ALA A 161 24.92 8.84 -5.75
N GLY A 162 24.60 9.02 -4.46
CA GLY A 162 24.39 10.34 -3.84
C GLY A 162 23.05 11.01 -4.18
N ARG A 163 22.19 10.37 -4.97
CA ARG A 163 20.84 10.84 -5.30
C ARG A 163 19.83 10.20 -4.38
N LYS A 164 19.06 11.04 -3.67
CA LYS A 164 18.01 10.59 -2.72
C LYS A 164 16.67 10.48 -3.41
N VAL A 165 16.00 9.37 -3.22
CA VAL A 165 14.59 9.18 -3.58
C VAL A 165 13.76 9.25 -2.32
N LEU A 166 12.87 10.23 -2.27
CA LEU A 166 11.94 10.44 -1.16
C LEU A 166 10.60 9.78 -1.48
N TYR A 167 9.93 9.34 -0.44
CA TYR A 167 8.57 8.82 -0.51
C TYR A 167 7.65 9.60 0.41
N TRP A 168 6.43 9.78 -0.04
CA TRP A 168 5.32 10.15 0.80
C TRP A 168 4.69 8.90 1.38
N ASN A 169 4.63 8.79 2.70
CA ASN A 169 3.85 7.80 3.42
C ASN A 169 2.49 8.43 3.73
N TYR A 170 1.42 7.89 3.17
CA TYR A 170 0.06 8.32 3.41
C TYR A 170 -0.69 7.30 4.24
N LEU A 171 -1.54 7.78 5.16
CA LEU A 171 -2.67 7.03 5.69
C LEU A 171 -3.94 7.68 5.14
N LEU A 172 -4.73 6.89 4.42
CA LEU A 172 -5.99 7.26 3.82
C LEU A 172 -7.15 6.58 4.57
N ARG A 173 -8.33 7.18 4.57
CA ARG A 173 -9.56 6.58 5.10
C ARG A 173 -10.63 6.56 4.01
N LYS A 174 -11.25 5.40 3.80
CA LYS A 174 -12.43 5.28 2.94
C LYS A 174 -13.58 6.08 3.54
N ARG A 175 -14.19 6.94 2.72
CA ARG A 175 -15.38 7.69 3.12
C ARG A 175 -16.53 6.76 3.44
N ILE A 176 -17.27 7.10 4.46
CA ILE A 176 -18.58 6.50 4.75
C ILE A 176 -19.56 7.30 3.90
N HIS A 177 -20.13 6.67 2.88
CA HIS A 177 -21.24 7.30 2.17
C HIS A 177 -22.45 7.31 3.10
N ALA A 178 -22.99 8.51 3.33
CA ALA A 178 -24.26 8.69 4.04
C ALA A 178 -25.43 8.20 3.18
#